data_3cce3318af95c94441fadd3eb10050e0
#
_entry.id   3cce3318af95c94441fadd3eb10050e0
#
_cell.length_a   1.000
_cell.length_b   1.000
_cell.length_c   1.000
_cell.angle_alpha   90.00
_cell.angle_beta   90.00
_cell.angle_gamma   90.00
#
_symmetry.space_group_name_H-M   'P 1'
#
loop_
_entity.id
_entity.type
_entity.pdbx_description
1 polymer ?
#
loop_
_entity_poly.entity_id
_entity_poly.type
_entity_poly.pdbx_seq_one_letter_code
_entity_poly.pdbx_strand_id
1 'polypeptide(L)'
;GQWSITLPSMKAGGPYSMLINDIEIRNILVGDVWLCSGQSNMELPISRVTDMFADEIAGYNNEKIRHIIIPKVYNFHAPQEDMPQTSWKALTQDNWPIFSPKQCMKRQTFR
;
A
#
# COMPACT_ATOMS: atom_id res chain seq x y z
N GLY A 1 11.47 -9.03 -24.46
CA GLY A 1 12.47 -9.61 -23.56
C GLY A 1 12.21 -9.19 -22.13
N GLN A 2 12.72 -9.98 -21.19
CA GLN A 2 12.71 -9.62 -19.75
C GLN A 2 14.02 -8.91 -19.42
N TRP A 3 13.94 -7.89 -18.58
CA TRP A 3 15.11 -7.20 -18.06
C TRP A 3 14.90 -6.90 -16.58
N SER A 4 15.98 -6.76 -15.84
CA SER A 4 15.97 -6.34 -14.44
C SER A 4 17.12 -5.41 -14.16
N ILE A 5 16.93 -4.51 -13.21
CA ILE A 5 17.98 -3.63 -12.71
C ILE A 5 17.92 -3.56 -11.19
N THR A 6 19.06 -3.62 -10.55
CA THR A 6 19.17 -3.44 -9.10
C THR A 6 19.53 -1.99 -8.82
N LEU A 7 18.67 -1.30 -8.10
CA LEU A 7 18.94 0.06 -7.66
C LEU A 7 19.93 0.07 -6.47
N PRO A 8 20.74 1.11 -6.33
CA PRO A 8 21.56 1.26 -5.14
C PRO A 8 20.72 1.39 -3.88
N SER A 9 21.30 1.07 -2.73
CA SER A 9 20.62 1.24 -1.44
C SER A 9 20.23 2.71 -1.25
N MET A 10 18.97 2.93 -0.90
CA MET A 10 18.39 4.25 -0.70
C MET A 10 17.81 4.37 0.72
N LYS A 11 17.89 5.57 1.29
CA LYS A 11 17.17 5.87 2.54
C LYS A 11 15.67 5.92 2.31
N ALA A 12 14.89 5.54 3.32
CA ALA A 12 13.45 5.71 3.30
C ALA A 12 13.08 7.17 3.06
N GLY A 13 12.15 7.41 2.14
CA GLY A 13 11.73 8.77 1.77
C GLY A 13 10.96 8.82 0.46
N GLY A 14 10.86 10.00 -0.10
CA GLY A 14 10.12 10.31 -1.33
C GLY A 14 9.13 11.44 -1.11
N PRO A 15 8.34 11.78 -2.13
CA PRO A 15 8.24 11.07 -3.42
C PRO A 15 9.47 11.30 -4.31
N TYR A 16 9.93 10.23 -4.96
CA TYR A 16 10.97 10.25 -5.97
C TYR A 16 10.40 10.07 -7.36
N SER A 17 11.17 10.46 -8.38
CA SER A 17 10.91 10.12 -9.78
C SER A 17 12.06 9.28 -10.31
N MET A 18 11.76 8.39 -11.24
CA MET A 18 12.72 7.55 -11.94
C MET A 18 12.47 7.61 -13.44
N LEU A 19 13.49 7.80 -14.21
CA LEU A 19 13.44 7.77 -15.67
C LEU A 19 14.05 6.46 -16.16
N ILE A 20 13.30 5.73 -16.95
CA ILE A 20 13.74 4.49 -17.61
C ILE A 20 13.55 4.68 -19.10
N ASN A 21 14.65 4.92 -19.82
CA ASN A 21 14.63 5.43 -21.19
C ASN A 21 13.75 6.69 -21.26
N ASP A 22 12.66 6.65 -22.03
CA ASP A 22 11.73 7.77 -22.20
C ASP A 22 10.49 7.69 -21.28
N ILE A 23 10.45 6.69 -20.38
CA ILE A 23 9.33 6.49 -19.45
C ILE A 23 9.68 7.06 -18.08
N GLU A 24 8.97 8.08 -17.68
CA GLU A 24 9.07 8.65 -16.33
C GLU A 24 8.07 8.00 -15.38
N ILE A 25 8.58 7.35 -14.31
CA ILE A 25 7.79 6.84 -13.22
C ILE A 25 7.89 7.83 -12.06
N ARG A 26 6.77 8.44 -11.71
CA ARG A 26 6.69 9.46 -10.66
C ARG A 26 6.09 8.91 -9.37
N ASN A 27 6.23 9.70 -8.32
CA ASN A 27 5.56 9.48 -7.05
C ASN A 27 5.96 8.15 -6.37
N ILE A 28 7.23 7.82 -6.42
CA ILE A 28 7.80 6.62 -5.83
C ILE A 28 8.13 6.90 -4.35
N LEU A 29 7.65 6.05 -3.46
CA LEU A 29 8.08 6.04 -2.06
C LEU A 29 9.05 4.87 -1.83
N VAL A 30 10.08 5.13 -1.06
CA VAL A 30 11.04 4.14 -0.56
C VAL A 30 10.83 3.97 0.94
N GLY A 31 10.65 2.75 1.43
CA GLY A 31 10.30 2.50 2.85
C GLY A 31 9.89 1.03 3.09
N ASP A 32 9.22 0.68 4.20
CA ASP A 32 8.78 -0.68 4.53
C ASP A 32 7.51 -1.09 3.76
N VAL A 33 7.43 -2.34 3.36
CA VAL A 33 6.21 -2.95 2.80
C VAL A 33 5.66 -3.97 3.77
N TRP A 34 4.42 -3.79 4.19
CA TRP A 34 3.73 -4.68 5.10
C TRP A 34 2.67 -5.49 4.35
N LEU A 35 2.74 -6.82 4.46
CA LEU A 35 1.67 -7.70 4.01
C LEU A 35 0.75 -7.98 5.19
N CYS A 36 -0.48 -7.49 5.12
CA CYS A 36 -1.50 -7.70 6.12
C CYS A 36 -2.48 -8.76 5.62
N SER A 37 -2.47 -9.94 6.22
CA SER A 37 -3.36 -11.03 5.86
C SER A 37 -3.97 -11.66 7.10
N GLY A 38 -5.07 -12.40 6.94
CA GLY A 38 -5.77 -13.08 8.04
C GLY A 38 -7.25 -13.28 7.74
N GLN A 39 -8.01 -13.47 8.79
CA GLN A 39 -9.45 -13.68 8.73
C GLN A 39 -10.25 -12.37 8.93
N SER A 40 -11.49 -12.50 9.41
CA SER A 40 -12.48 -11.42 9.50
C SER A 40 -11.98 -10.15 10.21
N ASN A 41 -11.18 -10.27 11.27
CA ASN A 41 -10.65 -9.11 11.98
C ASN A 41 -9.68 -8.27 11.13
N MET A 42 -9.02 -8.89 10.14
CA MET A 42 -8.17 -8.18 9.20
C MET A 42 -8.98 -7.41 8.13
N GLU A 43 -10.25 -7.71 7.99
CA GLU A 43 -11.18 -6.99 7.09
C GLU A 43 -11.97 -5.89 7.79
N LEU A 44 -11.88 -5.80 9.12
CA LEU A 44 -12.62 -4.82 9.89
C LEU A 44 -12.13 -3.41 9.55
N PRO A 45 -12.97 -2.56 8.93
CA PRO A 45 -12.55 -1.21 8.61
C PRO A 45 -12.54 -0.32 9.86
N ILE A 46 -11.72 0.71 9.86
CA ILE A 46 -11.61 1.66 10.97
C ILE A 46 -12.94 2.35 11.26
N SER A 47 -13.80 2.51 10.25
CA SER A 47 -15.16 3.03 10.44
C SER A 47 -16.02 2.25 11.46
N ARG A 48 -15.67 0.99 11.73
CA ARG A 48 -16.38 0.17 12.74
C ARG A 48 -15.91 0.43 14.17
N VAL A 49 -14.83 1.15 14.34
CA VAL A 49 -14.22 1.50 15.63
C VAL A 49 -14.04 3.03 15.77
N THR A 50 -14.73 3.80 14.95
CA THR A 50 -14.64 5.27 14.91
C THR A 50 -14.93 5.91 16.27
N ASP A 51 -15.92 5.38 17.01
CA ASP A 51 -16.30 5.92 18.32
C ASP A 51 -15.16 5.80 19.35
N MET A 52 -14.23 4.85 19.15
CA MET A 52 -13.09 4.64 20.04
C MET A 52 -11.88 5.51 19.66
N PHE A 53 -11.80 5.95 18.40
CA PHE A 53 -10.62 6.62 17.81
C PHE A 53 -11.02 7.86 17.00
N ALA A 54 -12.08 8.55 17.41
CA ALA A 54 -12.64 9.67 16.67
C ALA A 54 -11.63 10.80 16.47
N ASP A 55 -10.90 11.15 17.50
CA ASP A 55 -9.94 12.25 17.49
C ASP A 55 -8.73 11.94 16.60
N GLU A 56 -8.23 10.69 16.66
CA GLU A 56 -7.13 10.23 15.82
C GLU A 56 -7.50 10.18 14.34
N ILE A 57 -8.76 9.85 14.04
CA ILE A 57 -9.25 9.75 12.66
C ILE A 57 -9.52 11.13 12.07
N ALA A 58 -10.09 12.07 12.86
CA ALA A 58 -10.63 13.34 12.36
C ALA A 58 -9.58 14.25 11.71
N GLY A 59 -8.32 14.17 12.11
CA GLY A 59 -7.25 15.04 11.61
C GLY A 59 -6.15 14.31 10.85
N TYR A 60 -6.26 12.99 10.68
CA TYR A 60 -5.15 12.21 10.15
C TYR A 60 -5.06 12.29 8.63
N ASN A 61 -3.92 12.75 8.15
CA ASN A 61 -3.58 12.75 6.74
C ASN A 61 -2.07 12.49 6.58
N ASN A 62 -1.70 11.44 5.86
CA ASN A 62 -0.30 11.10 5.66
C ASN A 62 -0.03 10.55 4.25
N GLU A 63 0.48 11.39 3.40
CA GLU A 63 0.81 11.02 2.01
C GLU A 63 1.98 10.03 1.89
N LYS A 64 2.76 9.84 2.97
CA LYS A 64 3.86 8.86 3.03
C LYS A 64 3.41 7.46 3.41
N ILE A 65 2.15 7.28 3.81
CA ILE A 65 1.53 5.98 4.02
C ILE A 65 0.62 5.70 2.83
N ARG A 66 0.82 4.56 2.20
CA ARG A 66 -0.01 4.10 1.08
C ARG A 66 -0.52 2.71 1.36
N HIS A 67 -1.70 2.44 0.93
CA HIS A 67 -2.31 1.13 1.02
C HIS A 67 -2.79 0.66 -0.35
N ILE A 68 -2.88 -0.64 -0.49
CA ILE A 68 -3.47 -1.32 -1.63
C ILE A 68 -4.35 -2.44 -1.12
N ILE A 69 -5.55 -2.53 -1.65
CA ILE A 69 -6.44 -3.65 -1.39
C ILE A 69 -6.23 -4.67 -2.50
N ILE A 70 -5.80 -5.88 -2.12
CA ILE A 70 -5.72 -6.98 -3.07
C ILE A 70 -7.13 -7.54 -3.24
N PRO A 71 -7.72 -7.47 -4.45
CA PRO A 71 -9.05 -8.01 -4.71
C PRO A 71 -9.13 -9.48 -4.37
N LYS A 72 -10.24 -9.92 -3.80
CA LYS A 72 -10.49 -11.34 -3.55
C LYS A 72 -10.77 -12.04 -4.88
N VAL A 73 -9.88 -12.92 -5.26
CA VAL A 73 -10.06 -13.81 -6.41
C VAL A 73 -9.92 -15.24 -5.92
N TYR A 74 -10.96 -16.03 -6.11
CA TYR A 74 -10.94 -17.44 -5.75
C TYR A 74 -10.39 -18.25 -6.93
N ASN A 75 -9.17 -18.73 -6.79
CA ASN A 75 -8.55 -19.67 -7.72
C ASN A 75 -8.03 -20.88 -6.95
N PHE A 76 -8.63 -22.03 -7.18
CA PHE A 76 -8.29 -23.26 -6.51
C PHE A 76 -7.38 -24.18 -7.37
N HIS A 77 -6.99 -23.73 -8.55
CA HIS A 77 -6.24 -24.59 -9.50
C HIS A 77 -4.72 -24.41 -9.37
N ALA A 78 -4.27 -23.19 -9.18
CA ALA A 78 -2.83 -22.91 -9.06
C ALA A 78 -2.57 -21.57 -8.36
N PRO A 79 -1.37 -21.39 -7.78
CA PRO A 79 -0.87 -20.08 -7.38
C PRO A 79 -0.86 -19.12 -8.56
N GLN A 80 -1.15 -17.86 -8.30
CA GLN A 80 -1.11 -16.79 -9.32
C GLN A 80 0.22 -16.05 -9.21
N GLU A 81 0.84 -15.74 -10.34
CA GLU A 81 2.08 -14.97 -10.40
C GLU A 81 1.83 -13.47 -10.25
N ASP A 82 0.62 -13.03 -10.52
CA ASP A 82 0.24 -11.62 -10.46
C ASP A 82 -1.16 -11.43 -9.86
N MET A 83 -1.47 -10.21 -9.43
CA MET A 83 -2.77 -9.85 -8.88
C MET A 83 -3.59 -9.06 -9.90
N PRO A 84 -4.95 -9.06 -9.77
CA PRO A 84 -5.79 -8.20 -10.59
C PRO A 84 -5.35 -6.74 -10.51
N GLN A 85 -5.53 -6.00 -11.59
CA GLN A 85 -5.12 -4.60 -11.67
C GLN A 85 -5.74 -3.78 -10.54
N THR A 86 -4.89 -3.15 -9.77
CA THR A 86 -5.26 -2.30 -8.64
C THR A 86 -4.20 -1.21 -8.46
N SER A 87 -4.49 -0.22 -7.63
CA SER A 87 -3.58 0.91 -7.42
C SER A 87 -3.37 1.24 -5.95
N TRP A 88 -2.18 1.70 -5.63
CA TRP A 88 -1.85 2.27 -4.34
C TRP A 88 -2.56 3.59 -4.11
N LYS A 89 -3.12 3.78 -2.91
CA LYS A 89 -3.77 5.01 -2.49
C LYS A 89 -3.02 5.59 -1.29
N ALA A 90 -2.85 6.92 -1.28
CA ALA A 90 -2.37 7.61 -0.10
C ALA A 90 -3.41 7.50 1.03
N LEU A 91 -2.95 7.45 2.27
CA LEU A 91 -3.83 7.46 3.44
C LEU A 91 -4.24 8.90 3.73
N THR A 92 -5.46 9.25 3.37
CA THR A 92 -6.06 10.57 3.52
C THR A 92 -7.26 10.53 4.45
N GLN A 93 -7.70 11.69 4.92
CA GLN A 93 -8.89 11.81 5.76
C GLN A 93 -10.13 11.17 5.12
N ASP A 94 -10.28 11.28 3.80
CA ASP A 94 -11.44 10.74 3.08
C ASP A 94 -11.48 9.22 3.02
N ASN A 95 -10.31 8.56 2.99
CA ASN A 95 -10.24 7.10 2.87
C ASN A 95 -9.83 6.38 4.16
N TRP A 96 -9.39 7.11 5.18
CA TRP A 96 -9.02 6.55 6.47
C TRP A 96 -10.12 5.70 7.12
N PRO A 97 -11.41 6.12 7.12
CA PRO A 97 -12.49 5.33 7.72
C PRO A 97 -12.72 3.97 7.07
N ILE A 98 -12.39 3.80 5.78
CA ILE A 98 -12.54 2.51 5.07
C ILE A 98 -11.26 1.66 5.11
N PHE A 99 -10.18 2.19 5.69
CA PHE A 99 -8.94 1.45 5.88
C PHE A 99 -9.15 0.25 6.79
N SER A 100 -8.55 -0.88 6.45
CA SER A 100 -8.51 -2.08 7.29
C SER A 100 -7.11 -2.70 7.29
N PRO A 101 -6.76 -3.48 8.32
CA PRO A 101 -5.46 -4.17 8.38
C PRO A 101 -5.19 -5.10 7.19
N LYS A 102 -6.22 -5.58 6.51
CA LYS A 102 -6.09 -6.41 5.30
C LYS A 102 -5.54 -5.66 4.09
N GLN A 103 -5.49 -4.34 4.16
CA GLN A 103 -4.86 -3.53 3.14
C GLN A 103 -3.35 -3.56 3.37
N CYS A 104 -2.59 -3.92 2.34
CA CYS A 104 -1.13 -3.85 2.43
C CYS A 104 -0.70 -2.43 2.68
N MET A 105 -0.10 -2.17 3.83
CA MET A 105 0.56 -0.90 4.10
C MET A 105 1.97 -0.94 3.55
N LYS A 106 2.30 0.00 2.68
CA LYS A 106 3.65 0.17 2.19
C LYS A 106 4.34 1.28 2.95
N ARG A 107 5.06 0.91 4.00
CA ARG A 107 6.17 1.70 4.53
C ARG A 107 7.44 0.98 4.13
N GLN A 108 8.26 1.58 3.29
CA GLN A 108 9.45 0.90 2.75
C GLN A 108 10.67 1.16 3.62
N THR A 109 11.29 0.10 4.16
CA THR A 109 12.73 0.05 4.45
C THR A 109 13.31 -1.10 3.64
N PHE A 110 14.19 -0.80 2.70
CA PHE A 110 15.10 -1.80 2.19
C PHE A 110 16.34 -1.84 3.10
N ARG A 111 16.63 -3.03 3.64
CA ARG A 111 17.96 -3.35 4.14
C ARG A 111 18.83 -3.89 3.01
#